data_de0891d9e9aef8d11f589aacc484c02f
#
_entry.id   de0891d9e9aef8d11f589aacc484c02f
#
_cell.length_a   1.000
_cell.length_b   1.000
_cell.length_c   1.000
_cell.angle_alpha   90.00
_cell.angle_beta   90.00
_cell.angle_gamma   90.00
#
_symmetry.space_group_name_H-M   'P 1'
#
loop_
_entity.id
_entity.type
_entity.pdbx_description
1 polymer ?
#
loop_
_entity_poly.entity_id
_entity_poly.type
_entity_poly.pdbx_seq_one_letter_code
_entity_poly.pdbx_strand_id
1 'polypeptide(L)'
;MKKYIQKLFVGSLMAGTLLVSSCASDYLDTAPTDSTGSADAIGTTDNAIKALNGIAKLMSTQHYYFGQGFAGENNIIAHYENYPSENYLYNLYASGWSPIHNQEFHTRTNSIYDAYAWYYYYSIVGNANTILANIDNAEGTESEKQFIKASALTFRAYAFEKLVHYYCWRWQDSNNGASQGLILRLDESTNGMPYSTLAETYTQIYKDLDEAISLYGESGMNRKEGDVWMPNVNVAHAIYARAALTKQDYAKALSEAKLAREGYPLMNNTEYYAGFCNPTGEWIMGSFGGSQENNWYWSYGVQFACNGYYASTQQTGAGA
;
A
#
# COMPACT_ATOMS: atom_id res chain seq x y z
N MET A 1 -44.16 37.81 52.19
CA MET A 1 -43.41 36.57 51.91
C MET A 1 -43.49 36.09 50.46
N LYS A 2 -44.67 35.95 49.83
CA LYS A 2 -44.79 35.48 48.40
C LYS A 2 -43.97 36.28 47.37
N LYS A 3 -43.88 37.61 47.48
CA LYS A 3 -43.13 38.44 46.53
C LYS A 3 -41.58 38.29 46.61
N TYR A 4 -41.06 37.91 47.76
CA TYR A 4 -39.63 37.69 47.96
C TYR A 4 -39.19 36.30 47.45
N ILE A 5 -40.05 35.29 47.59
CA ILE A 5 -39.82 33.95 47.07
C ILE A 5 -39.82 33.94 45.50
N GLN A 6 -40.71 34.71 44.89
CA GLN A 6 -40.71 34.84 43.41
C GLN A 6 -39.46 35.54 42.87
N LYS A 7 -38.95 36.55 43.57
CA LYS A 7 -37.68 37.25 43.13
C LYS A 7 -36.46 36.35 43.34
N LEU A 8 -36.44 35.49 44.39
CA LEU A 8 -35.38 34.54 44.60
C LEU A 8 -35.40 33.45 43.50
N PHE A 9 -36.57 32.96 43.13
CA PHE A 9 -36.72 31.93 42.08
C PHE A 9 -36.34 32.44 40.68
N VAL A 10 -36.65 33.66 40.34
CA VAL A 10 -36.26 34.30 39.08
C VAL A 10 -34.77 34.60 39.07
N GLY A 11 -34.18 35.00 40.17
CA GLY A 11 -32.72 35.20 40.29
C GLY A 11 -31.92 33.89 40.17
N SER A 12 -32.40 32.79 40.74
CA SER A 12 -31.78 31.47 40.61
C SER A 12 -31.91 30.88 39.21
N LEU A 13 -33.01 31.15 38.51
CA LEU A 13 -33.18 30.68 37.11
C LEU A 13 -32.29 31.45 36.15
N MET A 14 -32.07 32.75 36.36
CA MET A 14 -31.13 33.56 35.55
C MET A 14 -29.66 33.21 35.83
N ALA A 15 -29.30 32.88 37.04
CA ALA A 15 -27.95 32.38 37.39
C ALA A 15 -27.66 31.00 36.84
N GLY A 16 -28.66 30.12 36.70
CA GLY A 16 -28.54 28.79 36.12
C GLY A 16 -28.33 28.75 34.60
N THR A 17 -28.86 29.76 33.91
CA THR A 17 -28.70 29.84 32.43
C THR A 17 -27.36 30.43 31.97
N LEU A 18 -26.59 31.05 32.87
CA LEU A 18 -25.25 31.57 32.58
C LEU A 18 -24.16 30.49 32.74
N LEU A 19 -24.46 29.33 33.32
CA LEU A 19 -23.51 28.25 33.52
C LEU A 19 -23.48 27.19 32.39
N VAL A 20 -24.41 27.26 31.43
CA VAL A 20 -24.45 26.30 30.30
C VAL A 20 -23.87 26.86 28.99
N SER A 21 -23.32 28.08 28.97
CA SER A 21 -22.69 28.67 27.79
C SER A 21 -21.15 28.49 27.74
N SER A 22 -20.59 27.62 28.59
CA SER A 22 -19.14 27.37 28.68
C SER A 22 -18.73 26.05 28.03
N CYS A 23 -19.44 25.58 27.00
CA CYS A 23 -18.85 24.65 26.06
C CYS A 23 -18.36 25.47 24.87
N ALA A 24 -17.18 26.05 24.99
CA ALA A 24 -16.45 26.54 23.85
C ALA A 24 -16.16 25.31 22.96
N SER A 25 -16.61 25.34 21.71
CA SER A 25 -16.32 24.33 20.70
C SER A 25 -14.83 24.04 20.58
N ASP A 26 -14.00 25.02 20.89
CA ASP A 26 -12.53 24.92 20.88
C ASP A 26 -11.94 23.94 21.91
N TYR A 27 -12.67 23.57 22.96
CA TYR A 27 -12.15 22.61 23.96
C TYR A 27 -12.21 21.15 23.47
N LEU A 28 -13.01 20.88 22.46
CA LEU A 28 -13.13 19.55 21.85
C LEU A 28 -12.26 19.39 20.61
N ASP A 29 -11.67 20.47 20.13
CA ASP A 29 -10.73 20.50 18.99
C ASP A 29 -9.27 20.44 19.46
N THR A 30 -8.99 19.58 20.41
CA THR A 30 -7.61 19.32 20.83
C THR A 30 -6.94 18.45 19.76
N ALA A 31 -6.02 19.06 19.00
CA ALA A 31 -5.08 18.28 18.20
C ALA A 31 -4.29 17.34 19.15
N PRO A 32 -4.09 16.07 18.78
CA PRO A 32 -3.25 15.18 19.58
C PRO A 32 -1.87 15.80 19.78
N THR A 33 -1.42 15.91 21.02
CA THR A 33 -0.09 16.45 21.34
C THR A 33 1.05 15.52 20.92
N ASP A 34 0.74 14.26 20.65
CA ASP A 34 1.69 13.20 20.31
C ASP A 34 1.69 12.83 18.83
N SER A 35 0.86 13.47 18.01
CA SER A 35 0.82 13.26 16.56
C SER A 35 0.58 14.58 15.81
N THR A 36 1.31 14.78 14.73
CA THR A 36 1.08 15.87 13.79
C THR A 36 -0.19 15.58 13.00
N GLY A 37 -1.12 16.53 12.88
CA GLY A 37 -2.29 16.40 12.02
C GLY A 37 -1.88 16.12 10.56
N SER A 38 -2.71 15.42 9.78
CA SER A 38 -2.38 15.06 8.39
C SER A 38 -2.02 16.29 7.53
N ALA A 39 -2.75 17.40 7.69
CA ALA A 39 -2.49 18.63 6.97
C ALA A 39 -1.12 19.24 7.33
N ASP A 40 -0.77 19.25 8.62
CA ASP A 40 0.52 19.76 9.08
C ASP A 40 1.67 18.84 8.69
N ALA A 41 1.42 17.52 8.68
CA ALA A 41 2.39 16.51 8.27
C ALA A 41 2.77 16.64 6.78
N ILE A 42 1.86 17.13 5.92
CA ILE A 42 2.06 17.33 4.48
C ILE A 42 2.20 18.82 4.14
N GLY A 43 2.40 19.69 5.12
CA GLY A 43 2.42 21.15 4.93
C GLY A 43 3.51 21.68 4.00
N THR A 44 4.54 20.88 3.67
CA THR A 44 5.60 21.23 2.71
C THR A 44 5.89 20.05 1.77
N THR A 45 6.43 20.34 0.57
CA THR A 45 6.88 19.30 -0.37
C THR A 45 7.97 18.40 0.22
N ASP A 46 8.87 18.94 1.04
CA ASP A 46 9.86 18.14 1.77
C ASP A 46 9.23 17.13 2.74
N ASN A 47 8.18 17.52 3.44
CA ASN A 47 7.47 16.61 4.33
C ASN A 47 6.65 15.57 3.54
N ALA A 48 6.06 15.97 2.43
CA ALA A 48 5.34 15.06 1.54
C ALA A 48 6.28 14.00 0.92
N ILE A 49 7.52 14.35 0.56
CA ILE A 49 8.55 13.38 0.14
C ILE A 49 8.88 12.40 1.27
N LYS A 50 8.97 12.86 2.53
CA LYS A 50 9.16 11.96 3.68
C LYS A 50 7.98 11.01 3.86
N ALA A 51 6.75 11.48 3.61
CA ALA A 51 5.57 10.62 3.65
C ALA A 51 5.59 9.55 2.53
N LEU A 52 6.00 9.88 1.31
CA LEU A 52 6.24 8.91 0.24
C LEU A 52 7.31 7.87 0.62
N ASN A 53 8.43 8.31 1.22
CA ASN A 53 9.45 7.41 1.76
C ASN A 53 8.87 6.52 2.87
N GLY A 54 7.91 7.03 3.65
CA GLY A 54 7.16 6.26 4.64
C GLY A 54 6.36 5.11 4.02
N ILE A 55 5.72 5.33 2.86
CA ILE A 55 5.05 4.27 2.10
C ILE A 55 6.06 3.22 1.65
N ALA A 56 7.18 3.63 1.04
CA ALA A 56 8.23 2.71 0.62
C ALA A 56 8.80 1.90 1.80
N LYS A 57 8.99 2.52 2.96
CA LYS A 57 9.44 1.84 4.17
C LYS A 57 8.42 0.82 4.68
N LEU A 58 7.13 1.16 4.65
CA LEU A 58 6.05 0.24 5.01
C LEU A 58 6.10 -1.05 4.18
N MET A 59 6.56 -0.96 2.92
CA MET A 59 6.67 -2.11 2.02
C MET A 59 7.75 -3.13 2.43
N SER A 60 8.69 -2.76 3.30
CA SER A 60 9.79 -3.62 3.74
C SER A 60 9.81 -3.92 5.25
N THR A 61 8.94 -3.28 6.05
CA THR A 61 8.97 -3.41 7.51
C THR A 61 7.96 -4.40 8.05
N GLN A 62 8.17 -4.83 9.29
CA GLN A 62 7.24 -5.69 10.00
C GLN A 62 5.99 -4.91 10.43
N HIS A 63 4.82 -5.51 10.20
CA HIS A 63 3.53 -4.99 10.64
C HIS A 63 3.17 -5.59 12.00
N TYR A 64 3.54 -4.92 13.06
CA TYR A 64 3.41 -5.40 14.45
C TYR A 64 1.98 -5.79 14.85
N TYR A 65 0.97 -5.22 14.22
CA TYR A 65 -0.42 -5.59 14.46
C TYR A 65 -0.69 -7.08 14.20
N PHE A 66 -0.02 -7.66 13.20
CA PHE A 66 -0.15 -9.07 12.85
C PHE A 66 0.85 -9.98 13.57
N GLY A 67 1.87 -9.40 14.20
CA GLY A 67 2.90 -10.16 14.89
C GLY A 67 4.08 -10.57 14.01
N GLN A 68 4.78 -11.60 14.45
CA GLN A 68 5.96 -12.09 13.74
C GLN A 68 5.58 -12.76 12.42
N GLY A 69 6.40 -12.61 11.40
CA GLY A 69 6.21 -13.22 10.08
C GLY A 69 5.37 -12.41 9.11
N PHE A 70 4.94 -11.21 9.49
CA PHE A 70 4.19 -10.29 8.64
C PHE A 70 5.04 -9.04 8.36
N ALA A 71 6.07 -9.21 7.52
CA ALA A 71 7.07 -8.20 7.23
C ALA A 71 7.06 -7.84 5.73
N GLY A 72 6.36 -6.77 5.41
CA GLY A 72 6.31 -6.20 4.07
C GLY A 72 5.69 -7.13 3.03
N GLU A 73 5.88 -6.79 1.77
CA GLU A 73 5.27 -7.49 0.64
C GLU A 73 5.88 -8.86 0.37
N ASN A 74 7.16 -9.06 0.69
CA ASN A 74 7.81 -10.35 0.50
C ASN A 74 7.11 -11.49 1.25
N ASN A 75 6.54 -11.18 2.42
CA ASN A 75 5.78 -12.18 3.16
C ASN A 75 4.41 -12.47 2.53
N ILE A 76 3.80 -11.49 1.87
CA ILE A 76 2.57 -11.71 1.09
C ILE A 76 2.88 -12.66 -0.07
N ILE A 77 3.90 -12.37 -0.86
CA ILE A 77 4.35 -13.23 -1.96
C ILE A 77 4.70 -14.63 -1.45
N ALA A 78 5.40 -14.73 -0.31
CA ALA A 78 5.75 -16.00 0.29
C ALA A 78 4.51 -16.82 0.68
N HIS A 79 3.56 -16.20 1.36
CA HIS A 79 2.40 -16.88 1.90
C HIS A 79 1.35 -17.24 0.84
N TYR A 80 1.14 -16.38 -0.16
CA TYR A 80 0.06 -16.58 -1.15
C TYR A 80 0.54 -17.26 -2.42
N GLU A 81 1.81 -17.11 -2.79
CA GLU A 81 2.31 -17.55 -4.09
C GLU A 81 3.34 -18.69 -3.96
N ASN A 82 4.34 -18.53 -3.09
CA ASN A 82 5.48 -19.43 -3.05
C ASN A 82 5.21 -20.69 -2.22
N TYR A 83 4.91 -20.55 -0.95
CA TYR A 83 4.81 -21.69 -0.03
C TYR A 83 3.66 -22.66 -0.35
N PRO A 84 2.50 -22.22 -0.84
CA PRO A 84 1.45 -23.12 -1.26
C PRO A 84 1.69 -23.78 -2.63
N SER A 85 2.77 -23.38 -3.34
CA SER A 85 3.06 -23.88 -4.68
C SER A 85 3.77 -25.23 -4.68
N GLU A 86 3.83 -25.86 -5.85
CA GLU A 86 4.58 -27.11 -6.08
C GLU A 86 6.10 -26.90 -6.03
N ASN A 87 6.58 -25.66 -6.01
CA ASN A 87 8.00 -25.32 -6.01
C ASN A 87 8.66 -25.48 -4.64
N TYR A 88 7.86 -25.59 -3.58
CA TYR A 88 8.34 -25.68 -2.21
C TYR A 88 7.81 -26.93 -1.53
N LEU A 89 8.68 -27.62 -0.80
CA LEU A 89 8.33 -28.73 0.05
C LEU A 89 8.21 -28.26 1.49
N TYR A 90 7.12 -28.63 2.13
CA TYR A 90 6.91 -28.38 3.55
C TYR A 90 7.65 -29.40 4.40
N ASN A 91 8.43 -28.94 5.36
CA ASN A 91 9.02 -29.81 6.37
C ASN A 91 8.00 -30.11 7.46
N LEU A 92 7.59 -31.34 7.58
CA LEU A 92 6.60 -31.80 8.56
C LEU A 92 6.98 -31.51 10.03
N TYR A 93 8.26 -31.29 10.30
CA TYR A 93 8.76 -30.95 11.62
C TYR A 93 8.72 -29.43 11.93
N ALA A 94 8.53 -28.60 10.92
CA ALA A 94 8.44 -27.15 11.06
C ALA A 94 6.96 -26.72 11.05
N SER A 95 6.27 -26.88 12.15
CA SER A 95 4.81 -26.87 12.22
C SER A 95 4.14 -25.50 12.13
N GLY A 96 4.89 -24.38 12.23
CA GLY A 96 4.31 -23.03 12.35
C GLY A 96 3.51 -22.54 11.14
N TRP A 97 3.83 -23.05 9.95
CA TRP A 97 3.29 -22.56 8.68
C TRP A 97 2.39 -23.57 7.96
N SER A 98 2.00 -24.64 8.63
CA SER A 98 1.13 -25.67 8.06
C SER A 98 -0.19 -25.12 7.48
N PRO A 99 -0.86 -24.11 8.06
CA PRO A 99 -2.07 -23.55 7.47
C PRO A 99 -1.83 -22.89 6.11
N ILE A 100 -0.64 -22.32 5.89
CA ILE A 100 -0.27 -21.73 4.60
C ILE A 100 0.00 -22.82 3.58
N HIS A 101 0.83 -23.78 3.91
CA HIS A 101 1.15 -24.90 3.03
C HIS A 101 -0.09 -25.71 2.61
N ASN A 102 -0.97 -25.97 3.56
CA ASN A 102 -2.23 -26.69 3.32
C ASN A 102 -3.32 -25.81 2.70
N GLN A 103 -3.04 -24.54 2.40
CA GLN A 103 -3.98 -23.58 1.83
C GLN A 103 -5.26 -23.39 2.68
N GLU A 104 -5.18 -23.64 3.97
CA GLU A 104 -6.34 -23.56 4.87
C GLU A 104 -6.87 -22.14 5.02
N PHE A 105 -6.03 -21.13 4.82
CA PHE A 105 -6.41 -19.72 4.94
C PHE A 105 -7.40 -19.29 3.86
N HIS A 106 -7.40 -19.88 2.68
CA HIS A 106 -8.35 -19.59 1.60
C HIS A 106 -9.80 -19.94 1.96
N THR A 107 -10.02 -20.78 2.95
CA THR A 107 -11.35 -21.23 3.37
C THR A 107 -11.81 -20.62 4.69
N ARG A 108 -11.00 -19.76 5.31
CA ARG A 108 -11.25 -19.19 6.64
C ARG A 108 -11.31 -17.67 6.57
N THR A 109 -12.49 -17.09 6.61
CA THR A 109 -12.73 -15.64 6.55
C THR A 109 -12.14 -14.86 7.74
N ASN A 110 -11.74 -15.53 8.81
CA ASN A 110 -11.09 -14.95 10.00
C ASN A 110 -9.59 -15.26 10.05
N SER A 111 -8.99 -15.72 8.96
CA SER A 111 -7.57 -16.01 8.91
C SER A 111 -6.76 -14.72 8.94
N ILE A 112 -5.79 -14.66 9.85
CA ILE A 112 -4.80 -13.57 9.90
C ILE A 112 -3.97 -13.51 8.61
N TYR A 113 -3.74 -14.63 7.97
CA TYR A 113 -2.99 -14.71 6.71
C TYR A 113 -3.78 -14.13 5.55
N ASP A 114 -5.11 -14.32 5.52
CA ASP A 114 -5.96 -13.71 4.52
C ASP A 114 -6.13 -12.19 4.77
N ALA A 115 -6.29 -11.78 6.03
CA ALA A 115 -6.45 -10.38 6.40
C ALA A 115 -5.19 -9.54 6.15
N TYR A 116 -3.99 -10.14 6.16
CA TYR A 116 -2.74 -9.38 6.10
C TYR A 116 -2.56 -8.61 4.78
N ALA A 117 -2.74 -9.24 3.64
CA ALA A 117 -2.59 -8.57 2.35
C ALA A 117 -3.62 -7.43 2.18
N TRP A 118 -4.86 -7.66 2.63
CA TRP A 118 -5.89 -6.60 2.64
C TRP A 118 -5.45 -5.39 3.45
N TYR A 119 -5.08 -5.61 4.71
CA TYR A 119 -4.60 -4.54 5.59
C TYR A 119 -3.38 -3.81 5.01
N TYR A 120 -2.41 -4.58 4.51
CA TYR A 120 -1.16 -4.05 3.99
C TYR A 120 -1.39 -3.10 2.81
N TYR A 121 -2.11 -3.54 1.78
CA TYR A 121 -2.34 -2.70 0.60
C TYR A 121 -3.28 -1.53 0.88
N TYR A 122 -4.30 -1.70 1.72
CA TYR A 122 -5.13 -0.57 2.14
C TYR A 122 -4.38 0.43 3.05
N SER A 123 -3.34 0.01 3.75
CA SER A 123 -2.45 0.95 4.44
C SER A 123 -1.67 1.83 3.44
N ILE A 124 -1.24 1.27 2.31
CA ILE A 124 -0.63 2.04 1.21
C ILE A 124 -1.66 3.02 0.62
N VAL A 125 -2.89 2.56 0.33
CA VAL A 125 -3.98 3.41 -0.17
C VAL A 125 -4.26 4.57 0.78
N GLY A 126 -4.39 4.31 2.08
CA GLY A 126 -4.64 5.35 3.08
C GLY A 126 -3.55 6.41 3.12
N ASN A 127 -2.28 6.00 3.18
CA ASN A 127 -1.15 6.94 3.17
C ASN A 127 -1.07 7.74 1.86
N ALA A 128 -1.35 7.11 0.71
CA ALA A 128 -1.41 7.80 -0.57
C ALA A 128 -2.54 8.84 -0.60
N ASN A 129 -3.72 8.50 -0.08
CA ASN A 129 -4.86 9.43 0.01
C ASN A 129 -4.55 10.64 0.88
N THR A 130 -3.84 10.46 2.00
CA THR A 130 -3.41 11.57 2.86
C THR A 130 -2.50 12.55 2.10
N ILE A 131 -1.57 12.04 1.29
CA ILE A 131 -0.73 12.91 0.45
C ILE A 131 -1.59 13.62 -0.59
N LEU A 132 -2.45 12.89 -1.31
CA LEU A 132 -3.30 13.43 -2.36
C LEU A 132 -4.28 14.51 -1.87
N ALA A 133 -4.80 14.37 -0.66
CA ALA A 133 -5.73 15.33 -0.06
C ALA A 133 -5.06 16.66 0.32
N ASN A 134 -3.76 16.66 0.60
CA ASN A 134 -3.10 17.80 1.22
C ASN A 134 -2.02 18.44 0.33
N ILE A 135 -1.49 17.76 -0.68
CA ILE A 135 -0.31 18.21 -1.45
C ILE A 135 -0.55 19.52 -2.21
N ASP A 136 -1.75 19.75 -2.72
CA ASP A 136 -2.06 20.95 -3.49
C ASP A 136 -1.91 22.23 -2.65
N ASN A 137 -2.09 22.13 -1.32
CA ASN A 137 -1.95 23.24 -0.36
C ASN A 137 -0.56 23.32 0.29
N ALA A 138 0.34 22.37 0.03
CA ALA A 138 1.68 22.34 0.62
C ALA A 138 2.55 23.50 0.10
N GLU A 139 3.48 23.98 0.93
CA GLU A 139 4.53 24.90 0.50
C GLU A 139 5.56 24.16 -0.36
N GLY A 140 5.92 24.73 -1.51
CA GLY A 140 6.87 24.17 -2.46
C GLY A 140 6.55 24.57 -3.89
N THR A 141 7.37 24.12 -4.84
CA THR A 141 7.18 24.42 -6.26
C THR A 141 6.08 23.53 -6.86
N GLU A 142 5.43 24.02 -7.92
CA GLU A 142 4.41 23.27 -8.63
C GLU A 142 4.96 21.96 -9.21
N SER A 143 6.18 21.98 -9.75
CA SER A 143 6.86 20.78 -10.24
C SER A 143 7.03 19.71 -9.16
N GLU A 144 7.42 20.10 -7.94
CA GLU A 144 7.51 19.17 -6.80
C GLU A 144 6.16 18.60 -6.42
N LYS A 145 5.12 19.45 -6.34
CA LYS A 145 3.76 19.01 -6.01
C LYS A 145 3.25 17.99 -7.04
N GLN A 146 3.43 18.28 -8.32
CA GLN A 146 3.04 17.37 -9.41
C GLN A 146 3.78 16.03 -9.34
N PHE A 147 5.10 16.05 -9.09
CA PHE A 147 5.89 14.82 -8.92
C PHE A 147 5.41 13.99 -7.72
N ILE A 148 5.14 14.63 -6.59
CA ILE A 148 4.67 13.98 -5.37
C ILE A 148 3.26 13.40 -5.58
N LYS A 149 2.37 14.17 -6.19
CA LYS A 149 1.01 13.72 -6.53
C LYS A 149 1.03 12.51 -7.46
N ALA A 150 1.86 12.56 -8.51
CA ALA A 150 2.08 11.44 -9.42
C ALA A 150 2.57 10.18 -8.69
N SER A 151 3.52 10.36 -7.78
CA SER A 151 4.07 9.25 -6.98
C SER A 151 3.03 8.63 -6.04
N ALA A 152 2.20 9.45 -5.39
CA ALA A 152 1.11 8.98 -4.53
C ALA A 152 0.02 8.23 -5.33
N LEU A 153 -0.37 8.75 -6.51
CA LEU A 153 -1.29 8.07 -7.44
C LEU A 153 -0.73 6.72 -7.90
N THR A 154 0.58 6.68 -8.21
CA THR A 154 1.27 5.44 -8.61
C THR A 154 1.23 4.39 -7.49
N PHE A 155 1.49 4.77 -6.24
CA PHE A 155 1.38 3.86 -5.09
C PHE A 155 -0.06 3.38 -4.87
N ARG A 156 -1.06 4.27 -5.03
CA ARG A 156 -2.48 3.89 -4.87
C ARG A 156 -2.91 2.91 -5.95
N ALA A 157 -2.57 3.17 -7.19
CA ALA A 157 -2.83 2.27 -8.31
C ALA A 157 -2.15 0.91 -8.13
N TYR A 158 -0.89 0.91 -7.67
CA TYR A 158 -0.16 -0.30 -7.32
C TYR A 158 -0.89 -1.14 -6.27
N ALA A 159 -1.33 -0.51 -5.18
CA ALA A 159 -2.04 -1.20 -4.11
C ALA A 159 -3.38 -1.78 -4.59
N PHE A 160 -4.16 -1.04 -5.37
CA PHE A 160 -5.39 -1.56 -5.95
C PHE A 160 -5.14 -2.70 -6.95
N GLU A 161 -4.11 -2.60 -7.78
CA GLU A 161 -3.76 -3.66 -8.72
C GLU A 161 -3.40 -4.96 -8.00
N LYS A 162 -2.63 -4.88 -6.91
CA LYS A 162 -2.31 -6.04 -6.07
C LYS A 162 -3.54 -6.63 -5.36
N LEU A 163 -4.39 -5.77 -4.80
CA LEU A 163 -5.65 -6.21 -4.17
C LEU A 163 -6.56 -6.96 -5.15
N VAL A 164 -6.63 -6.52 -6.41
CA VAL A 164 -7.38 -7.23 -7.46
C VAL A 164 -6.87 -8.65 -7.62
N HIS A 165 -5.55 -8.87 -7.63
CA HIS A 165 -4.96 -10.20 -7.78
C HIS A 165 -5.36 -11.18 -6.67
N TYR A 166 -5.46 -10.71 -5.43
CA TYR A 166 -5.71 -11.57 -4.28
C TYR A 166 -7.20 -11.72 -3.93
N TYR A 167 -8.03 -10.70 -4.25
CA TYR A 167 -9.39 -10.64 -3.71
C TYR A 167 -10.51 -10.52 -4.75
N CYS A 168 -10.17 -10.48 -6.05
CA CYS A 168 -11.17 -10.40 -7.11
C CYS A 168 -11.14 -11.62 -8.03
N TRP A 169 -12.23 -11.84 -8.73
CA TRP A 169 -12.29 -12.82 -9.81
C TRP A 169 -11.36 -12.40 -10.95
N ARG A 170 -10.81 -13.37 -11.69
CA ARG A 170 -10.10 -13.07 -12.93
C ARG A 170 -11.05 -12.40 -13.92
N TRP A 171 -10.53 -11.49 -14.73
CA TRP A 171 -11.34 -10.71 -15.66
C TRP A 171 -12.25 -11.60 -16.55
N GLN A 172 -11.70 -12.68 -17.11
CA GLN A 172 -12.47 -13.62 -17.95
C GLN A 172 -13.64 -14.30 -17.24
N ASP A 173 -13.57 -14.42 -15.90
CA ASP A 173 -14.59 -15.10 -15.08
C ASP A 173 -15.54 -14.10 -14.41
N SER A 174 -15.37 -12.81 -14.69
CA SER A 174 -16.04 -11.70 -14.00
C SER A 174 -17.33 -11.21 -14.69
N ASN A 175 -17.76 -11.86 -15.76
CA ASN A 175 -18.86 -11.37 -16.59
C ASN A 175 -18.61 -9.92 -17.08
N ASN A 176 -17.50 -9.73 -17.80
CA ASN A 176 -17.02 -8.41 -18.28
C ASN A 176 -16.86 -7.37 -17.16
N GLY A 177 -16.37 -7.80 -16.01
CA GLY A 177 -16.13 -6.93 -14.87
C GLY A 177 -17.35 -6.61 -14.01
N ALA A 178 -18.47 -7.27 -14.22
CA ALA A 178 -19.67 -7.08 -13.39
C ALA A 178 -19.57 -7.76 -12.01
N SER A 179 -18.60 -8.66 -11.81
CA SER A 179 -18.33 -9.26 -10.49
C SER A 179 -17.90 -8.21 -9.48
N GLN A 180 -17.97 -8.57 -8.19
CA GLN A 180 -17.50 -7.75 -7.10
C GLN A 180 -16.00 -7.39 -7.29
N GLY A 181 -15.70 -6.11 -7.20
CA GLY A 181 -14.36 -5.53 -7.18
C GLY A 181 -13.92 -5.15 -5.77
N LEU A 182 -13.21 -4.05 -5.66
CA LEU A 182 -12.65 -3.55 -4.41
C LEU A 182 -13.52 -2.46 -3.75
N ILE A 183 -13.22 -2.12 -2.52
CA ILE A 183 -13.71 -0.89 -1.88
C ILE A 183 -12.82 0.25 -2.36
N LEU A 184 -13.32 1.10 -3.25
CA LEU A 184 -12.58 2.22 -3.82
C LEU A 184 -12.50 3.39 -2.82
N ARG A 185 -11.63 3.25 -1.83
CA ARG A 185 -11.35 4.32 -0.89
C ARG A 185 -10.41 5.35 -1.54
N LEU A 186 -10.93 6.53 -1.85
CA LEU A 186 -10.23 7.58 -2.59
C LEU A 186 -10.00 8.86 -1.75
N ASP A 187 -10.38 8.81 -0.48
CA ASP A 187 -10.27 9.91 0.48
C ASP A 187 -9.74 9.41 1.84
N GLU A 188 -9.62 10.30 2.80
CA GLU A 188 -9.17 10.01 4.16
C GLU A 188 -10.30 9.53 5.09
N SER A 189 -11.53 9.35 4.58
CA SER A 189 -12.66 8.94 5.41
C SER A 189 -12.49 7.52 5.95
N THR A 190 -12.99 7.29 7.16
CA THR A 190 -12.99 5.97 7.81
C THR A 190 -14.35 5.28 7.77
N ASN A 191 -15.34 5.90 7.14
CA ASN A 191 -16.70 5.37 7.04
C ASN A 191 -16.74 4.07 6.23
N GLY A 192 -17.70 3.19 6.53
CA GLY A 192 -17.95 2.00 5.72
C GLY A 192 -18.37 2.40 4.29
N MET A 193 -17.84 1.69 3.30
CA MET A 193 -18.14 1.89 1.89
C MET A 193 -18.54 0.57 1.23
N PRO A 194 -19.41 0.59 0.23
CA PRO A 194 -19.74 -0.61 -0.53
C PRO A 194 -18.58 -1.05 -1.42
N TYR A 195 -18.60 -2.30 -1.83
CA TYR A 195 -17.73 -2.78 -2.91
C TYR A 195 -18.13 -2.15 -4.24
N SER A 196 -17.15 -1.83 -5.07
CA SER A 196 -17.35 -1.52 -6.47
C SER A 196 -17.51 -2.80 -7.30
N THR A 197 -17.80 -2.65 -8.58
CA THR A 197 -17.59 -3.73 -9.56
C THR A 197 -16.11 -3.84 -9.93
N LEU A 198 -15.71 -4.97 -10.46
CA LEU A 198 -14.34 -5.15 -10.97
C LEU A 198 -14.03 -4.20 -12.13
N ALA A 199 -15.02 -3.89 -12.98
CA ALA A 199 -14.86 -2.92 -14.07
C ALA A 199 -14.59 -1.50 -13.52
N GLU A 200 -15.31 -1.07 -12.49
CA GLU A 200 -15.06 0.22 -11.83
C GLU A 200 -13.67 0.25 -11.15
N THR A 201 -13.27 -0.87 -10.55
CA THR A 201 -11.92 -0.99 -9.97
C THR A 201 -10.83 -0.78 -11.00
N TYR A 202 -10.89 -1.45 -12.16
CA TYR A 202 -9.90 -1.24 -13.22
C TYR A 202 -9.98 0.17 -13.83
N THR A 203 -11.18 0.74 -13.91
CA THR A 203 -11.35 2.14 -14.35
C THR A 203 -10.62 3.10 -13.43
N GLN A 204 -10.70 2.88 -12.11
CA GLN A 204 -9.98 3.72 -11.15
C GLN A 204 -8.46 3.51 -11.21
N ILE A 205 -7.99 2.27 -11.34
CA ILE A 205 -6.56 1.97 -11.52
C ILE A 205 -6.00 2.70 -12.76
N TYR A 206 -6.71 2.60 -13.88
CA TYR A 206 -6.32 3.28 -15.12
C TYR A 206 -6.30 4.79 -14.97
N LYS A 207 -7.34 5.35 -14.34
CA LYS A 207 -7.44 6.79 -14.08
C LYS A 207 -6.27 7.31 -13.24
N ASP A 208 -5.92 6.60 -12.15
CA ASP A 208 -4.79 6.99 -11.30
C ASP A 208 -3.47 6.96 -12.08
N LEU A 209 -3.27 5.97 -12.96
CA LEU A 209 -2.07 5.83 -13.75
C LEU A 209 -2.00 6.84 -14.90
N ASP A 210 -3.10 7.10 -15.60
CA ASP A 210 -3.15 8.13 -16.64
C ASP A 210 -2.84 9.51 -16.05
N GLU A 211 -3.42 9.86 -14.90
CA GLU A 211 -3.14 11.12 -14.20
C GLU A 211 -1.68 11.17 -13.70
N ALA A 212 -1.16 10.08 -13.14
CA ALA A 212 0.22 10.00 -12.67
C ALA A 212 1.22 10.24 -13.82
N ILE A 213 1.02 9.58 -14.96
CA ILE A 213 1.89 9.71 -16.14
C ILE A 213 1.87 11.15 -16.67
N SER A 214 0.70 11.78 -16.75
CA SER A 214 0.57 13.20 -17.15
C SER A 214 1.36 14.10 -16.22
N LEU A 215 1.15 13.95 -14.89
CA LEU A 215 1.79 14.76 -13.86
C LEU A 215 3.32 14.57 -13.83
N TYR A 216 3.83 13.37 -14.04
CA TYR A 216 5.28 13.15 -14.18
C TYR A 216 5.84 13.92 -15.38
N GLY A 217 5.13 13.93 -16.51
CA GLY A 217 5.50 14.71 -17.69
C GLY A 217 5.48 16.22 -17.45
N GLU A 218 4.44 16.73 -16.83
CA GLU A 218 4.25 18.14 -16.49
C GLU A 218 5.29 18.64 -15.47
N SER A 219 5.61 17.82 -14.46
CA SER A 219 6.59 18.16 -13.44
C SER A 219 8.00 18.32 -13.99
N GLY A 220 8.34 17.57 -15.04
CA GLY A 220 9.69 17.46 -15.59
C GLY A 220 10.70 16.89 -14.60
N MET A 221 10.26 16.37 -13.45
CA MET A 221 11.10 15.82 -12.39
C MET A 221 11.19 14.30 -12.49
N ASN A 222 12.28 13.76 -11.95
CA ASN A 222 12.46 12.33 -11.76
C ASN A 222 12.89 12.07 -10.30
N ARG A 223 12.77 10.83 -9.85
CA ARG A 223 13.36 10.42 -8.57
C ARG A 223 14.88 10.65 -8.58
N LYS A 224 15.47 10.83 -7.42
CA LYS A 224 16.93 10.92 -7.30
C LYS A 224 17.58 9.61 -7.75
N GLU A 225 18.75 9.73 -8.34
CA GLU A 225 19.55 8.56 -8.71
C GLU A 225 19.82 7.71 -7.46
N GLY A 226 19.60 6.41 -7.56
CA GLY A 226 19.73 5.46 -6.46
C GLY A 226 18.44 5.26 -5.62
N ASP A 227 17.49 6.18 -5.66
CA ASP A 227 16.23 6.07 -4.91
C ASP A 227 15.23 5.11 -5.62
N VAL A 228 15.64 3.87 -5.86
CA VAL A 228 14.83 2.89 -6.61
C VAL A 228 13.52 2.53 -5.92
N TRP A 229 13.36 2.85 -4.66
CA TRP A 229 12.11 2.67 -3.90
C TRP A 229 11.06 3.75 -4.19
N MET A 230 11.47 4.90 -4.73
CA MET A 230 10.59 5.98 -5.11
C MET A 230 10.00 5.72 -6.49
N PRO A 231 8.69 5.82 -6.70
CA PRO A 231 8.10 5.70 -8.02
C PRO A 231 8.57 6.80 -8.99
N ASN A 232 8.53 6.48 -10.27
CA ASN A 232 8.68 7.43 -11.36
C ASN A 232 7.76 7.02 -12.52
N VAL A 233 7.83 7.71 -13.65
CA VAL A 233 6.97 7.44 -14.81
C VAL A 233 7.10 6.00 -15.31
N ASN A 234 8.30 5.41 -15.30
CA ASN A 234 8.50 4.03 -15.73
C ASN A 234 7.82 3.03 -14.80
N VAL A 235 7.78 3.31 -13.48
CA VAL A 235 7.04 2.51 -12.50
C VAL A 235 5.54 2.58 -12.79
N ALA A 236 4.99 3.77 -13.09
CA ALA A 236 3.59 3.92 -13.46
C ALA A 236 3.26 3.11 -14.71
N HIS A 237 4.08 3.18 -15.76
CA HIS A 237 3.94 2.35 -16.96
C HIS A 237 4.04 0.84 -16.66
N ALA A 238 4.93 0.41 -15.77
CA ALA A 238 5.07 -1.00 -15.39
C ALA A 238 3.80 -1.54 -14.69
N ILE A 239 3.25 -0.75 -13.76
CA ILE A 239 2.00 -1.10 -13.07
C ILE A 239 0.83 -1.12 -14.07
N TYR A 240 0.79 -0.16 -15.00
CA TYR A 240 -0.23 -0.10 -16.04
C TYR A 240 -0.18 -1.32 -16.94
N ALA A 241 1.02 -1.72 -17.37
CA ALA A 241 1.22 -2.92 -18.20
C ALA A 241 0.65 -4.17 -17.49
N ARG A 242 0.91 -4.33 -16.18
CA ARG A 242 0.40 -5.44 -15.38
C ARG A 242 -1.12 -5.40 -15.22
N ALA A 243 -1.68 -4.24 -14.87
CA ALA A 243 -3.12 -4.05 -14.74
C ALA A 243 -3.84 -4.34 -16.08
N ALA A 244 -3.29 -3.86 -17.20
CA ALA A 244 -3.82 -4.12 -18.52
C ALA A 244 -3.71 -5.59 -18.92
N LEU A 245 -2.59 -6.26 -18.58
CA LEU A 245 -2.42 -7.69 -18.84
C LEU A 245 -3.46 -8.53 -18.10
N THR A 246 -3.68 -8.27 -16.83
CA THR A 246 -4.65 -9.00 -16.01
C THR A 246 -6.09 -8.70 -16.39
N LYS A 247 -6.37 -7.49 -16.89
CA LYS A 247 -7.65 -7.12 -17.51
C LYS A 247 -7.82 -7.70 -18.91
N GLN A 248 -6.79 -8.33 -19.48
CA GLN A 248 -6.77 -8.85 -20.86
C GLN A 248 -6.82 -7.74 -21.93
N ASP A 249 -6.43 -6.52 -21.60
CA ASP A 249 -6.21 -5.43 -22.53
C ASP A 249 -4.77 -5.51 -23.08
N TYR A 250 -4.55 -6.50 -23.95
CA TYR A 250 -3.20 -6.86 -24.41
C TYR A 250 -2.52 -5.77 -25.22
N ALA A 251 -3.28 -4.98 -25.98
CA ALA A 251 -2.73 -3.88 -26.75
C ALA A 251 -2.14 -2.79 -25.83
N LYS A 252 -2.89 -2.41 -24.80
CA LYS A 252 -2.45 -1.48 -23.77
C LYS A 252 -1.26 -2.06 -22.99
N ALA A 253 -1.35 -3.32 -22.54
CA ALA A 253 -0.27 -3.99 -21.83
C ALA A 253 1.05 -3.97 -22.62
N LEU A 254 1.01 -4.23 -23.92
CA LEU A 254 2.21 -4.20 -24.77
C LEU A 254 2.81 -2.78 -24.89
N SER A 255 1.97 -1.77 -25.11
CA SER A 255 2.45 -0.37 -25.21
C SER A 255 3.08 0.10 -23.91
N GLU A 256 2.43 -0.12 -22.79
CA GLU A 256 2.90 0.30 -21.47
C GLU A 256 4.17 -0.46 -21.05
N ALA A 257 4.27 -1.75 -21.34
CA ALA A 257 5.48 -2.53 -21.05
C ALA A 257 6.72 -2.03 -21.80
N LYS A 258 6.56 -1.52 -23.03
CA LYS A 258 7.66 -0.91 -23.78
C LYS A 258 8.13 0.37 -23.12
N LEU A 259 7.19 1.26 -22.75
CA LEU A 259 7.50 2.52 -22.07
C LEU A 259 8.13 2.28 -20.69
N ALA A 260 7.65 1.29 -19.94
CA ALA A 260 8.20 0.93 -18.65
C ALA A 260 9.70 0.58 -18.70
N ARG A 261 10.14 -0.08 -19.80
CA ARG A 261 11.52 -0.54 -19.94
C ARG A 261 12.48 0.49 -20.55
N GLU A 262 12.00 1.62 -20.97
CA GLU A 262 12.87 2.65 -21.54
C GLU A 262 13.89 3.14 -20.51
N GLY A 263 15.19 3.00 -20.84
CA GLY A 263 16.27 3.38 -19.92
C GLY A 263 16.67 2.31 -18.89
N TYR A 264 16.05 1.12 -18.90
CA TYR A 264 16.35 0.03 -17.97
C TYR A 264 16.91 -1.19 -18.73
N PRO A 265 18.24 -1.26 -18.94
CA PRO A 265 18.87 -2.38 -19.62
C PRO A 265 18.83 -3.65 -18.76
N LEU A 266 18.85 -4.81 -19.41
CA LEU A 266 18.99 -6.08 -18.70
C LEU A 266 20.35 -6.16 -17.98
N MET A 267 20.36 -6.80 -16.82
CA MET A 267 21.59 -7.15 -16.11
C MET A 267 22.53 -7.97 -16.99
N ASN A 268 23.82 -7.70 -16.89
CA ASN A 268 24.84 -8.58 -17.44
C ASN A 268 25.09 -9.79 -16.52
N ASN A 269 25.86 -10.78 -17.02
CA ASN A 269 26.13 -11.99 -16.26
C ASN A 269 26.81 -11.73 -14.90
N THR A 270 27.68 -10.74 -14.81
CA THR A 270 28.38 -10.42 -13.56
C THR A 270 27.40 -9.86 -12.52
N GLU A 271 26.52 -8.98 -12.92
CA GLU A 271 25.46 -8.42 -12.06
C GLU A 271 24.49 -9.52 -11.62
N TYR A 272 24.06 -10.38 -12.54
CA TYR A 272 23.18 -11.51 -12.24
C TYR A 272 23.78 -12.46 -11.21
N TYR A 273 25.07 -12.85 -11.37
CA TYR A 273 25.76 -13.73 -10.43
C TYR A 273 26.15 -13.06 -9.12
N ALA A 274 26.19 -11.72 -9.06
CA ALA A 274 26.37 -10.98 -7.80
C ALA A 274 25.14 -11.08 -6.89
N GLY A 275 24.00 -11.56 -7.40
CA GLY A 275 22.74 -11.71 -6.67
C GLY A 275 21.87 -10.46 -6.72
N PHE A 276 20.76 -10.49 -5.98
CA PHE A 276 19.70 -9.50 -6.06
C PHE A 276 19.59 -8.67 -4.76
N CYS A 277 20.69 -8.52 -4.03
CA CYS A 277 20.70 -7.75 -2.78
C CYS A 277 20.87 -6.24 -3.00
N ASN A 278 21.46 -5.86 -4.13
CA ASN A 278 21.72 -4.47 -4.46
C ASN A 278 21.04 -4.11 -5.79
N PRO A 279 20.47 -2.90 -5.89
CA PRO A 279 19.90 -2.43 -7.15
C PRO A 279 20.91 -2.41 -8.28
N THR A 280 20.46 -2.80 -9.46
CA THR A 280 21.20 -2.67 -10.73
C THR A 280 20.45 -1.74 -11.68
N GLY A 281 21.02 -1.48 -12.87
CA GLY A 281 20.36 -0.71 -13.91
C GLY A 281 19.04 -1.30 -14.43
N GLU A 282 18.79 -2.59 -14.21
CA GLU A 282 17.55 -3.26 -14.60
C GLU A 282 16.38 -2.98 -13.63
N TRP A 283 16.65 -2.52 -12.41
CA TRP A 283 15.61 -2.32 -11.42
C TRP A 283 14.74 -1.09 -11.72
N ILE A 284 13.54 -1.31 -12.18
CA ILE A 284 12.54 -0.24 -12.37
C ILE A 284 12.08 0.28 -11.02
N MET A 285 11.76 -0.61 -10.08
CA MET A 285 11.44 -0.30 -8.69
C MET A 285 11.87 -1.45 -7.79
N GLY A 286 12.31 -1.13 -6.60
CA GLY A 286 12.63 -2.14 -5.60
C GLY A 286 12.72 -1.53 -4.21
N SER A 287 12.19 -2.23 -3.22
CA SER A 287 12.38 -1.91 -1.82
C SER A 287 13.49 -2.81 -1.29
N PHE A 288 14.51 -2.21 -0.69
CA PHE A 288 15.59 -2.93 -0.02
C PHE A 288 15.94 -2.24 1.28
N GLY A 289 16.33 -3.02 2.26
CA GLY A 289 16.71 -2.50 3.57
C GLY A 289 18.20 -2.70 3.84
N GLY A 290 18.81 -1.73 4.51
CA GLY A 290 20.13 -1.89 5.10
C GLY A 290 20.09 -2.76 6.35
N SER A 291 21.28 -3.06 6.92
CA SER A 291 21.40 -3.88 8.13
C SER A 291 20.66 -3.32 9.36
N GLN A 292 20.37 -2.01 9.36
CA GLN A 292 19.63 -1.34 10.44
C GLN A 292 18.11 -1.41 10.27
N GLU A 293 17.60 -1.76 9.09
CA GLU A 293 16.19 -1.77 8.75
C GLU A 293 15.64 -3.19 8.58
N ASN A 294 16.47 -4.16 8.88
CA ASN A 294 16.16 -5.53 8.57
C ASN A 294 15.18 -6.11 9.60
N ASN A 295 14.15 -6.77 9.09
CA ASN A 295 13.20 -7.58 9.86
C ASN A 295 13.79 -8.97 10.13
N TRP A 296 15.03 -9.00 10.55
CA TRP A 296 15.96 -10.13 10.58
C TRP A 296 15.37 -11.44 11.11
N TYR A 297 14.41 -11.36 12.02
CA TYR A 297 13.92 -12.55 12.70
C TYR A 297 12.92 -13.35 11.85
N TRP A 298 12.10 -12.65 11.02
CA TRP A 298 11.06 -13.27 10.21
C TRP A 298 11.07 -12.82 8.76
N SER A 299 12.23 -12.43 8.26
CA SER A 299 12.41 -12.17 6.84
C SER A 299 12.16 -13.44 6.02
N TYR A 300 11.92 -13.28 4.73
CA TYR A 300 11.72 -14.39 3.80
C TYR A 300 12.81 -15.47 3.92
N GLY A 301 14.09 -15.08 3.96
CA GLY A 301 15.20 -16.01 4.08
C GLY A 301 15.20 -16.78 5.39
N VAL A 302 14.85 -16.14 6.50
CA VAL A 302 14.74 -16.79 7.81
C VAL A 302 13.56 -17.74 7.85
N GLN A 303 12.43 -17.36 7.30
CA GLN A 303 11.27 -18.28 7.20
C GLN A 303 11.62 -19.50 6.38
N PHE A 304 12.28 -19.33 5.25
CA PHE A 304 12.72 -20.42 4.40
C PHE A 304 13.70 -21.35 5.13
N ALA A 305 14.73 -20.80 5.74
CA ALA A 305 15.76 -21.56 6.41
C ALA A 305 15.31 -22.21 7.73
N CYS A 306 14.56 -21.47 8.54
CA CYS A 306 14.21 -21.90 9.91
C CYS A 306 12.90 -22.67 9.99
N ASN A 307 11.95 -22.41 9.09
CA ASN A 307 10.66 -23.10 9.07
C ASN A 307 10.62 -24.28 8.08
N GLY A 308 11.74 -24.59 7.45
CA GLY A 308 11.92 -25.83 6.72
C GLY A 308 11.19 -25.95 5.40
N TYR A 309 10.97 -24.84 4.71
CA TYR A 309 10.58 -24.89 3.32
C TYR A 309 11.80 -25.16 2.45
N TYR A 310 11.68 -26.06 1.50
CA TYR A 310 12.72 -26.41 0.56
C TYR A 310 12.22 -26.27 -0.87
N ALA A 311 13.12 -25.96 -1.78
CA ALA A 311 12.83 -26.11 -3.19
C ALA A 311 12.51 -27.59 -3.49
N SER A 312 11.51 -27.84 -4.30
CA SER A 312 11.15 -29.20 -4.69
C SER A 312 12.31 -29.87 -5.44
N THR A 313 12.74 -31.04 -4.95
CA THR A 313 13.77 -31.85 -5.62
C THR A 313 13.36 -32.33 -7.00
N GLN A 314 12.06 -32.39 -7.28
CA GLN A 314 11.57 -32.76 -8.62
C GLN A 314 11.92 -31.73 -9.68
N GLN A 315 12.10 -30.47 -9.30
CA GLN A 315 12.48 -29.40 -10.24
C GLN A 315 13.99 -29.26 -10.42
N THR A 316 14.79 -29.73 -9.47
CA THR A 316 16.25 -29.61 -9.55
C THR A 316 16.90 -30.70 -10.38
N GLY A 317 16.13 -31.65 -10.90
CA GLY A 317 16.71 -32.80 -11.60
C GLY A 317 17.62 -33.69 -10.72
N ALA A 318 17.66 -33.40 -9.42
CA ALA A 318 18.35 -34.21 -8.44
C ALA A 318 17.45 -35.41 -8.05
N GLY A 319 17.05 -36.15 -9.04
CA GLY A 319 16.59 -37.52 -8.85
C GLY A 319 17.78 -38.35 -8.47
N ALA A 320 17.68 -38.96 -7.30
CA ALA A 320 18.44 -40.12 -6.80
C ALA A 320 19.93 -40.14 -7.07
#